data_aaf8c8429c8f5b1331c66ab11601ec29
#
_entry.id   aaf8c8429c8f5b1331c66ab11601ec29
#
_cell.length_a   1.000
_cell.length_b   1.000
_cell.length_c   1.000
_cell.angle_alpha   90.00
_cell.angle_beta   90.00
_cell.angle_gamma   90.00
#
_symmetry.space_group_name_H-M   'P 1'
#
loop_
_entity.id
_entity.type
_entity.pdbx_description
1 polymer ?
#
loop_
_entity_poly.entity_id
_entity_poly.type
_entity_poly.pdbx_seq_one_letter_code
_entity_poly.pdbx_strand_id
1 'polypeptide(L)'
;RVIDPECINIMVTGHQHSMFAGLTELLERPEIKAMAEKAGARGIRIVGCTCVGQDFQARGRRYEDVFCGHAGNNYSSEAVLMTGCIDLVVSEFNCSLPGIEPVCEKRSIPMLCLDDVAKKKGARYLPYSAAEREDVSINVIAAAIASYAGRVKTGKRQNPMEGHGCGEAITGVTEMTLKGALGGSFVPLADLIAAGRIKGVAAVVGCSNLRARGHDVFT
;
A
#
# COMPACT_ATOMS: atom_id res chain seq x y z
N ARG A 1 9.50 0.41 10.09
CA ARG A 1 9.74 -0.26 8.80
C ARG A 1 8.42 -0.54 8.11
N VAL A 2 8.30 -0.26 6.81
CA VAL A 2 7.09 -0.57 6.03
C VAL A 2 6.95 -2.09 5.87
N ILE A 3 8.01 -2.78 5.51
CA ILE A 3 8.08 -4.24 5.38
C ILE A 3 8.83 -4.81 6.58
N ASP A 4 8.25 -5.81 7.20
CA ASP A 4 8.84 -6.49 8.35
C ASP A 4 8.89 -8.00 8.11
N PRO A 5 10.06 -8.63 8.03
CA PRO A 5 10.19 -10.07 7.78
C PRO A 5 9.50 -10.95 8.82
N GLU A 6 9.32 -10.46 10.05
CA GLU A 6 8.65 -11.18 11.14
C GLU A 6 7.12 -11.06 11.12
N CYS A 7 6.61 -10.23 10.20
CA CYS A 7 5.18 -10.05 9.99
C CYS A 7 4.71 -10.73 8.71
N ILE A 8 3.43 -11.00 8.64
CA ILE A 8 2.74 -11.32 7.39
C ILE A 8 2.57 -10.01 6.63
N ASN A 9 3.10 -9.91 5.42
CA ASN A 9 3.07 -8.68 4.63
C ASN A 9 2.14 -8.84 3.43
N ILE A 10 1.05 -8.07 3.42
CA ILE A 10 0.07 -8.00 2.33
C ILE A 10 0.36 -6.76 1.50
N MET A 11 0.82 -6.94 0.28
CA MET A 11 1.03 -5.84 -0.66
C MET A 11 -0.30 -5.50 -1.34
N VAL A 12 -0.74 -4.26 -1.23
CA VAL A 12 -1.95 -3.75 -1.89
C VAL A 12 -1.55 -2.73 -2.95
N THR A 13 -2.02 -2.94 -4.19
CA THR A 13 -1.76 -2.06 -5.32
C THR A 13 -3.06 -1.63 -5.97
N GLY A 14 -3.08 -0.46 -6.61
CA GLY A 14 -4.23 0.06 -7.31
C GLY A 14 -4.91 1.22 -6.61
N HIS A 15 -6.25 1.27 -6.68
CA HIS A 15 -7.07 2.39 -6.18
C HIS A 15 -8.22 1.95 -5.27
N GLN A 16 -8.30 0.67 -4.86
CA GLN A 16 -9.40 0.16 -4.03
C GLN A 16 -9.29 0.62 -2.57
N HIS A 17 -9.57 1.90 -2.34
CA HIS A 17 -9.51 2.53 -1.02
C HIS A 17 -10.44 1.87 0.00
N SER A 18 -11.63 1.47 -0.42
CA SER A 18 -12.61 0.79 0.43
C SER A 18 -12.10 -0.57 0.91
N MET A 19 -11.42 -1.31 0.04
CA MET A 19 -10.78 -2.58 0.41
C MET A 19 -9.62 -2.35 1.38
N PHE A 20 -8.77 -1.36 1.11
CA PHE A 20 -7.67 -1.01 2.00
C PHE A 20 -8.17 -0.61 3.39
N ALA A 21 -9.21 0.22 3.45
CA ALA A 21 -9.84 0.60 4.72
C ALA A 21 -10.42 -0.62 5.46
N GLY A 22 -11.10 -1.53 4.74
CA GLY A 22 -11.61 -2.76 5.33
C GLY A 22 -10.53 -3.65 5.92
N LEU A 23 -9.41 -3.80 5.22
CA LEU A 23 -8.25 -4.53 5.75
C LEU A 23 -7.70 -3.88 7.02
N THR A 24 -7.48 -2.56 7.01
CA THR A 24 -6.93 -1.86 8.19
C THR A 24 -7.85 -1.98 9.41
N GLU A 25 -9.16 -1.86 9.22
CA GLU A 25 -10.15 -2.01 10.31
C GLU A 25 -10.16 -3.44 10.89
N LEU A 26 -10.07 -4.47 10.05
CA LEU A 26 -10.02 -5.86 10.50
C LEU A 26 -8.72 -6.21 11.21
N LEU A 27 -7.60 -5.73 10.70
CA LEU A 27 -6.28 -6.04 11.25
C LEU A 27 -6.04 -5.44 12.66
N GLU A 28 -6.84 -4.47 13.06
CA GLU A 28 -6.83 -3.94 14.42
C GLU A 28 -7.56 -4.86 15.43
N ARG A 29 -8.38 -5.81 14.95
CA ARG A 29 -9.16 -6.70 15.82
C ARG A 29 -8.27 -7.73 16.53
N PRO A 30 -8.50 -7.97 17.84
CA PRO A 30 -7.68 -8.91 18.63
C PRO A 30 -7.66 -10.33 18.08
N GLU A 31 -8.79 -10.81 17.56
CA GLU A 31 -8.90 -12.15 16.97
C GLU A 31 -8.01 -12.33 15.72
N ILE A 32 -7.86 -11.30 14.92
CA ILE A 32 -6.98 -11.33 13.74
C ILE A 32 -5.51 -11.30 14.18
N LYS A 33 -5.17 -10.52 15.20
CA LYS A 33 -3.83 -10.52 15.79
C LYS A 33 -3.48 -11.91 16.33
N ALA A 34 -4.38 -12.54 17.06
CA ALA A 34 -4.18 -13.90 17.58
C ALA A 34 -4.01 -14.94 16.43
N MET A 35 -4.68 -14.79 15.30
CA MET A 35 -4.47 -15.66 14.14
C MET A 35 -3.04 -15.53 13.57
N ALA A 36 -2.51 -14.31 13.49
CA ALA A 36 -1.14 -14.08 13.06
C ALA A 36 -0.11 -14.70 14.02
N GLU A 37 -0.29 -14.51 15.30
CA GLU A 37 0.56 -15.08 16.36
C GLU A 37 0.55 -16.63 16.32
N LYS A 38 -0.62 -17.23 16.16
CA LYS A 38 -0.77 -18.69 15.99
C LYS A 38 -0.04 -19.21 14.75
N ALA A 39 0.05 -18.39 13.70
CA ALA A 39 0.83 -18.70 12.50
C ALA A 39 2.36 -18.49 12.69
N GLY A 40 2.78 -18.01 13.85
CA GLY A 40 4.19 -17.71 14.17
C GLY A 40 4.66 -16.36 13.66
N ALA A 41 3.76 -15.46 13.30
CA ALA A 41 4.08 -14.09 12.89
C ALA A 41 3.89 -13.12 14.06
N ARG A 42 4.67 -12.04 14.07
CA ARG A 42 4.53 -10.97 15.07
C ARG A 42 3.25 -10.13 14.84
N GLY A 43 2.69 -10.17 13.65
CA GLY A 43 1.47 -9.46 13.26
C GLY A 43 1.26 -9.50 11.76
N ILE A 44 0.28 -8.73 11.28
CA ILE A 44 0.00 -8.56 9.84
C ILE A 44 0.20 -7.10 9.48
N ARG A 45 0.85 -6.85 8.36
CA ARG A 45 1.09 -5.50 7.83
C ARG A 45 0.56 -5.35 6.42
N ILE A 46 0.01 -4.20 6.14
CA ILE A 46 -0.30 -3.77 4.79
C ILE A 46 0.90 -2.99 4.25
N VAL A 47 1.39 -3.44 3.11
CA VAL A 47 2.45 -2.79 2.35
C VAL A 47 1.77 -2.08 1.20
N GLY A 48 1.49 -0.80 1.38
CA GLY A 48 0.82 0.01 0.37
C GLY A 48 1.74 0.29 -0.80
N CYS A 49 1.28 0.01 -2.00
CA CYS A 49 1.97 0.37 -3.23
C CYS A 49 1.04 1.14 -4.15
N THR A 50 1.62 1.94 -5.05
CA THR A 50 0.90 2.77 -6.01
C THR A 50 -0.04 3.79 -5.35
N CYS A 51 -1.11 4.21 -6.02
CA CYS A 51 -1.95 5.31 -5.55
C CYS A 51 -2.64 5.03 -4.21
N VAL A 52 -3.13 3.81 -3.99
CA VAL A 52 -3.80 3.48 -2.73
C VAL A 52 -2.86 3.58 -1.53
N GLY A 53 -1.62 3.12 -1.66
CA GLY A 53 -0.62 3.23 -0.60
C GLY A 53 -0.23 4.67 -0.32
N GLN A 54 -0.07 5.48 -1.35
CA GLN A 54 0.27 6.90 -1.22
C GLN A 54 -0.87 7.69 -0.57
N ASP A 55 -2.10 7.44 -0.97
CA ASP A 55 -3.27 8.14 -0.42
C ASP A 55 -3.45 7.84 1.08
N PHE A 56 -3.34 6.57 1.49
CA PHE A 56 -3.42 6.22 2.90
C PHE A 56 -2.26 6.77 3.73
N GLN A 57 -1.06 6.84 3.17
CA GLN A 57 0.07 7.51 3.83
C GLN A 57 -0.21 9.01 4.04
N ALA A 58 -0.80 9.70 3.06
CA ALA A 58 -1.16 11.10 3.15
C ALA A 58 -2.28 11.36 4.18
N ARG A 59 -3.14 10.39 4.46
CA ARG A 59 -4.24 10.51 5.43
C ARG A 59 -3.79 10.48 6.90
N GLY A 60 -2.53 10.15 7.19
CA GLY A 60 -1.94 10.24 8.51
C GLY A 60 -1.91 8.94 9.31
N ARG A 61 -1.70 9.08 10.62
CA ARG A 61 -1.24 8.01 11.54
C ARG A 61 -2.28 7.00 12.01
N ARG A 62 -3.51 7.06 11.56
CA ARG A 62 -4.61 6.25 12.08
C ARG A 62 -4.35 4.73 12.08
N TYR A 63 -3.45 4.26 11.22
CA TYR A 63 -3.20 2.84 10.99
C TYR A 63 -1.73 2.44 11.17
N GLU A 64 -0.97 3.16 12.00
CA GLU A 64 0.49 2.99 12.13
C GLU A 64 0.92 1.55 12.49
N ASP A 65 0.12 0.82 13.27
CA ASP A 65 0.47 -0.54 13.68
C ASP A 65 0.35 -1.56 12.54
N VAL A 66 -0.59 -1.35 11.62
CA VAL A 66 -0.86 -2.27 10.50
C VAL A 66 -0.42 -1.71 9.16
N PHE A 67 -0.38 -0.39 9.00
CA PHE A 67 0.08 0.32 7.81
C PHE A 67 1.16 1.33 8.17
N CYS A 68 2.41 0.96 7.92
CA CYS A 68 3.57 1.79 8.28
C CYS A 68 4.03 2.74 7.17
N GLY A 69 3.37 2.74 6.02
CA GLY A 69 3.64 3.67 4.93
C GLY A 69 3.64 3.05 3.54
N HIS A 70 3.88 3.90 2.56
CA HIS A 70 3.97 3.57 1.14
C HIS A 70 5.34 2.97 0.82
N ALA A 71 5.37 1.85 0.10
CA ALA A 71 6.60 1.12 -0.20
C ALA A 71 7.10 1.34 -1.63
N GLY A 72 6.23 1.70 -2.56
CA GLY A 72 6.65 1.90 -3.93
C GLY A 72 5.52 2.30 -4.89
N ASN A 73 5.89 3.00 -5.94
CA ASN A 73 5.01 3.34 -7.04
C ASN A 73 4.97 2.22 -8.11
N ASN A 74 4.33 2.47 -9.26
CA ASN A 74 4.24 1.53 -10.37
C ASN A 74 5.60 0.94 -10.78
N TYR A 75 6.62 1.77 -10.85
CA TYR A 75 7.94 1.40 -11.38
C TYR A 75 8.83 0.73 -10.33
N SER A 76 8.51 0.84 -9.06
CA SER A 76 9.29 0.27 -7.95
C SER A 76 8.59 -0.90 -7.25
N SER A 77 7.35 -1.24 -7.61
CA SER A 77 6.58 -2.35 -7.02
C SER A 77 7.29 -3.70 -7.16
N GLU A 78 7.99 -3.93 -8.27
CA GLU A 78 8.78 -5.14 -8.47
C GLU A 78 9.90 -5.27 -7.42
N ALA A 79 10.57 -4.15 -7.07
CA ALA A 79 11.61 -4.15 -6.03
C ALA A 79 11.05 -4.53 -4.66
N VAL A 80 9.82 -4.10 -4.35
CA VAL A 80 9.10 -4.50 -3.12
C VAL A 80 8.94 -6.02 -3.06
N LEU A 81 8.51 -6.65 -4.15
CA LEU A 81 8.36 -8.10 -4.26
C LEU A 81 9.71 -8.82 -4.19
N MET A 82 10.77 -8.22 -4.75
CA MET A 82 12.11 -8.79 -4.74
C MET A 82 12.73 -8.90 -3.34
N THR A 83 12.21 -8.18 -2.35
CA THR A 83 12.62 -8.35 -0.94
C THR A 83 12.39 -9.76 -0.41
N GLY A 84 11.49 -10.54 -1.02
CA GLY A 84 11.13 -11.87 -0.57
C GLY A 84 10.30 -11.91 0.72
N CYS A 85 9.84 -10.75 1.19
CA CYS A 85 9.09 -10.63 2.45
C CYS A 85 7.58 -10.41 2.24
N ILE A 86 7.11 -10.37 1.00
CA ILE A 86 5.69 -10.23 0.68
C ILE A 86 5.04 -11.62 0.64
N ASP A 87 3.92 -11.76 1.33
CA ASP A 87 3.18 -13.03 1.43
C ASP A 87 1.97 -13.10 0.49
N LEU A 88 1.40 -11.96 0.15
CA LEU A 88 0.25 -11.88 -0.75
C LEU A 88 0.27 -10.55 -1.49
N VAL A 89 -0.15 -10.56 -2.76
CA VAL A 89 -0.46 -9.36 -3.53
C VAL A 89 -1.95 -9.26 -3.74
N VAL A 90 -2.53 -8.10 -3.44
CA VAL A 90 -3.89 -7.72 -3.81
C VAL A 90 -3.79 -6.65 -4.88
N SER A 91 -4.34 -6.92 -6.04
CA SER A 91 -4.26 -6.07 -7.22
C SER A 91 -5.64 -5.78 -7.81
N GLU A 92 -5.70 -4.78 -8.65
CA GLU A 92 -6.87 -4.45 -9.46
C GLU A 92 -6.44 -4.04 -10.88
N PHE A 93 -7.38 -3.57 -11.70
CA PHE A 93 -7.10 -3.21 -13.09
C PHE A 93 -6.14 -2.01 -13.22
N ASN A 94 -6.15 -1.10 -12.26
CA ASN A 94 -5.46 0.18 -12.39
C ASN A 94 -4.19 0.24 -11.53
N CYS A 95 -3.16 0.89 -12.04
CA CYS A 95 -1.86 1.09 -11.38
C CYS A 95 -1.17 -0.17 -10.84
N SER A 96 -1.59 -1.35 -11.28
CA SER A 96 -0.92 -2.61 -11.03
C SER A 96 -0.29 -3.11 -12.32
N LEU A 97 1.00 -2.85 -12.51
CA LEU A 97 1.67 -3.17 -13.77
C LEU A 97 1.83 -4.69 -13.96
N PRO A 98 1.75 -5.18 -15.22
CA PRO A 98 1.98 -6.59 -15.54
C PRO A 98 3.36 -7.13 -15.11
N GLY A 99 4.36 -6.27 -14.98
CA GLY A 99 5.72 -6.64 -14.55
C GLY A 99 5.80 -7.32 -13.18
N ILE A 100 4.79 -7.18 -12.33
CA ILE A 100 4.74 -7.91 -11.04
C ILE A 100 4.44 -9.41 -11.22
N GLU A 101 3.79 -9.82 -12.31
CA GLU A 101 3.38 -11.22 -12.54
C GLU A 101 4.56 -12.19 -12.54
N PRO A 102 5.60 -11.99 -13.39
CA PRO A 102 6.72 -12.91 -13.43
C PRO A 102 7.53 -12.92 -12.13
N VAL A 103 7.53 -11.82 -11.37
CA VAL A 103 8.18 -11.78 -10.06
C VAL A 103 7.39 -12.60 -9.05
N CYS A 104 6.07 -12.46 -9.01
CA CYS A 104 5.20 -13.24 -8.14
C CYS A 104 5.31 -14.73 -8.44
N GLU A 105 5.30 -15.13 -9.71
CA GLU A 105 5.47 -16.52 -10.15
C GLU A 105 6.82 -17.09 -9.67
N LYS A 106 7.91 -16.40 -9.99
CA LYS A 106 9.27 -16.83 -9.60
C LYS A 106 9.46 -16.93 -8.09
N ARG A 107 8.79 -16.07 -7.34
CA ARG A 107 8.87 -16.02 -5.87
C ARG A 107 7.80 -16.85 -5.17
N SER A 108 6.89 -17.47 -5.92
CA SER A 108 5.73 -18.20 -5.38
C SER A 108 4.87 -17.34 -4.46
N ILE A 109 4.69 -16.07 -4.82
CA ILE A 109 3.83 -15.13 -4.09
C ILE A 109 2.43 -15.22 -4.71
N PRO A 110 1.40 -15.62 -3.96
CA PRO A 110 0.04 -15.65 -4.48
C PRO A 110 -0.45 -14.23 -4.77
N MET A 111 -1.28 -14.12 -5.80
CA MET A 111 -1.84 -12.84 -6.23
C MET A 111 -3.36 -12.96 -6.35
N LEU A 112 -4.08 -12.04 -5.72
CA LEU A 112 -5.52 -11.86 -5.85
C LEU A 112 -5.80 -10.64 -6.72
N CYS A 113 -6.80 -10.74 -7.61
CA CYS A 113 -7.26 -9.62 -8.40
C CYS A 113 -8.73 -9.34 -8.08
N LEU A 114 -9.04 -8.10 -7.72
CA LEU A 114 -10.35 -7.68 -7.22
C LEU A 114 -11.36 -7.40 -8.35
N ASP A 115 -10.91 -7.35 -9.58
CA ASP A 115 -11.74 -7.14 -10.76
C ASP A 115 -11.30 -8.05 -11.91
N ASP A 116 -12.14 -8.17 -12.93
CA ASP A 116 -11.92 -8.99 -14.12
C ASP A 116 -11.53 -8.18 -15.36
N VAL A 117 -11.49 -6.84 -15.27
CA VAL A 117 -11.20 -5.94 -16.40
C VAL A 117 -9.77 -6.11 -16.89
N ALA A 118 -8.81 -6.18 -15.97
CA ALA A 118 -7.40 -6.38 -16.28
C ALA A 118 -6.77 -7.38 -15.31
N LYS A 119 -7.34 -8.57 -15.24
CA LYS A 119 -6.83 -9.65 -14.40
C LYS A 119 -5.43 -10.06 -14.83
N LYS A 120 -4.49 -10.03 -13.88
CA LYS A 120 -3.12 -10.48 -14.11
C LYS A 120 -3.07 -11.99 -14.32
N LYS A 121 -2.20 -12.45 -15.21
CA LYS A 121 -1.93 -13.86 -15.42
C LYS A 121 -1.49 -14.51 -14.10
N GLY A 122 -2.07 -15.66 -13.77
CA GLY A 122 -1.78 -16.35 -12.50
C GLY A 122 -2.46 -15.76 -11.27
N ALA A 123 -3.14 -14.61 -11.37
CA ALA A 123 -3.93 -14.09 -10.26
C ALA A 123 -5.26 -14.84 -10.12
N ARG A 124 -5.61 -15.18 -8.89
CA ARG A 124 -6.96 -15.66 -8.56
C ARG A 124 -7.92 -14.48 -8.52
N TYR A 125 -9.00 -14.57 -9.26
CA TYR A 125 -10.07 -13.58 -9.21
C TYR A 125 -10.82 -13.68 -7.89
N LEU A 126 -10.95 -12.56 -7.20
CA LEU A 126 -11.72 -12.39 -5.98
C LEU A 126 -12.62 -11.18 -6.19
N PRO A 127 -13.88 -11.37 -6.64
CA PRO A 127 -14.78 -10.24 -6.89
C PRO A 127 -14.93 -9.39 -5.64
N TYR A 128 -14.92 -8.08 -5.84
CA TYR A 128 -15.03 -7.12 -4.75
C TYR A 128 -16.19 -6.15 -4.98
N SER A 129 -17.03 -6.03 -3.97
CA SER A 129 -17.98 -4.93 -3.83
C SER A 129 -17.85 -4.30 -2.46
N ALA A 130 -18.22 -3.03 -2.33
CA ALA A 130 -18.16 -2.33 -1.04
C ALA A 130 -19.10 -2.98 0.02
N ALA A 131 -20.19 -3.64 -0.42
CA ALA A 131 -21.11 -4.36 0.47
C ALA A 131 -20.48 -5.62 1.07
N GLU A 132 -19.57 -6.29 0.34
CA GLU A 132 -18.90 -7.52 0.75
C GLU A 132 -17.50 -7.27 1.32
N ARG A 133 -17.19 -6.01 1.64
CA ARG A 133 -15.86 -5.57 2.06
C ARG A 133 -15.27 -6.42 3.18
N GLU A 134 -16.05 -6.76 4.20
CA GLU A 134 -15.58 -7.54 5.35
C GLU A 134 -15.25 -8.98 4.95
N ASP A 135 -16.13 -9.66 4.26
CA ASP A 135 -15.94 -11.05 3.84
C ASP A 135 -14.74 -11.19 2.89
N VAL A 136 -14.60 -10.26 1.95
CA VAL A 136 -13.46 -10.24 1.03
C VAL A 136 -12.15 -9.97 1.80
N SER A 137 -12.15 -9.06 2.76
CA SER A 137 -10.99 -8.78 3.60
C SER A 137 -10.57 -9.98 4.45
N ILE A 138 -11.52 -10.73 5.01
CA ILE A 138 -11.26 -11.99 5.73
C ILE A 138 -10.59 -13.01 4.81
N ASN A 139 -11.09 -13.17 3.57
CA ASN A 139 -10.50 -14.07 2.59
C ASN A 139 -9.06 -13.67 2.21
N VAL A 140 -8.79 -12.38 2.08
CA VAL A 140 -7.44 -11.85 1.83
C VAL A 140 -6.51 -12.19 3.00
N ILE A 141 -6.94 -11.95 4.23
CA ILE A 141 -6.15 -12.24 5.44
C ILE A 141 -5.86 -13.74 5.55
N ALA A 142 -6.85 -14.60 5.34
CA ALA A 142 -6.68 -16.05 5.37
C ALA A 142 -5.66 -16.53 4.32
N ALA A 143 -5.73 -16.00 3.10
CA ALA A 143 -4.77 -16.32 2.03
C ALA A 143 -3.35 -15.86 2.38
N ALA A 144 -3.18 -14.70 3.00
CA ALA A 144 -1.89 -14.18 3.43
C ALA A 144 -1.27 -15.04 4.53
N ILE A 145 -2.05 -15.45 5.54
CA ILE A 145 -1.62 -16.33 6.62
C ILE A 145 -1.13 -17.69 6.06
N ALA A 146 -1.90 -18.26 5.14
CA ALA A 146 -1.54 -19.55 4.51
C ALA A 146 -0.21 -19.43 3.72
N SER A 147 -0.01 -18.33 3.00
CA SER A 147 1.22 -18.08 2.25
C SER A 147 2.44 -17.84 3.16
N TYR A 148 2.26 -17.13 4.25
CA TYR A 148 3.32 -16.89 5.24
C TYR A 148 3.91 -18.19 5.79
N ALA A 149 3.08 -19.18 6.08
CA ALA A 149 3.53 -20.49 6.53
C ALA A 149 4.46 -21.17 5.52
N GLY A 150 4.20 -20.99 4.21
CA GLY A 150 5.09 -21.44 3.13
C GLY A 150 6.43 -20.70 3.10
N ARG A 151 6.41 -19.38 3.27
CA ARG A 151 7.61 -18.54 3.31
C ARG A 151 8.52 -18.92 4.48
N VAL A 152 7.96 -19.15 5.65
CA VAL A 152 8.71 -19.57 6.85
C VAL A 152 9.38 -20.90 6.63
N LYS A 153 8.68 -21.90 6.07
CA LYS A 153 9.22 -23.24 5.79
C LYS A 153 10.42 -23.21 4.82
N THR A 154 10.40 -22.31 3.84
CA THR A 154 11.47 -22.20 2.86
C THR A 154 12.68 -21.41 3.31
N GLY A 155 12.64 -20.82 4.51
CA GLY A 155 13.73 -20.00 5.05
C GLY A 155 14.04 -18.73 4.24
N LYS A 156 13.18 -18.35 3.30
CA LYS A 156 13.36 -17.18 2.41
C LYS A 156 13.04 -15.86 3.14
N ARG A 157 13.67 -15.67 4.28
CA ARG A 157 13.65 -14.37 4.97
C ARG A 157 14.82 -13.54 4.47
N GLN A 158 14.58 -12.64 3.55
CA GLN A 158 15.55 -11.59 3.27
C GLN A 158 15.22 -10.41 4.19
N ASN A 159 16.22 -9.87 4.88
CA ASN A 159 16.08 -8.64 5.63
C ASN A 159 16.31 -7.49 4.64
N PRO A 160 15.23 -6.79 4.20
CA PRO A 160 15.41 -5.70 3.26
C PRO A 160 16.07 -4.53 3.98
N MET A 161 17.22 -4.11 3.50
CA MET A 161 17.82 -2.81 3.80
C MET A 161 18.19 -2.57 5.26
N GLU A 162 18.94 -3.47 5.89
CA GLU A 162 19.65 -3.13 7.13
C GLU A 162 20.69 -2.04 6.87
N GLY A 163 20.72 -1.05 7.74
CA GLY A 163 21.75 -0.03 7.75
C GLY A 163 21.48 1.24 6.94
N HIS A 164 20.35 1.36 6.29
CA HIS A 164 19.93 2.62 5.65
C HIS A 164 19.13 3.48 6.64
N GLY A 165 19.63 4.67 6.93
CA GLY A 165 18.95 5.66 7.75
C GLY A 165 17.64 6.14 7.10
N CYS A 166 16.72 6.62 7.94
CA CYS A 166 15.51 7.30 7.49
C CYS A 166 15.67 8.80 7.68
N GLY A 167 15.29 9.58 6.67
CA GLY A 167 15.06 11.02 6.79
C GLY A 167 13.59 11.30 7.07
N GLU A 168 13.29 12.51 7.55
CA GLU A 168 11.92 13.00 7.59
C GLU A 168 11.52 13.52 6.21
N ALA A 169 10.29 13.22 5.80
CA ALA A 169 9.71 13.72 4.56
C ALA A 169 8.23 14.07 4.76
N ILE A 170 7.79 15.13 4.11
CA ILE A 170 6.37 15.43 3.97
C ILE A 170 5.87 14.63 2.76
N THR A 171 4.98 13.67 3.00
CA THR A 171 4.50 12.74 1.98
C THR A 171 3.13 13.08 1.42
N GLY A 172 2.52 14.13 1.94
CA GLY A 172 1.23 14.63 1.47
C GLY A 172 0.54 15.51 2.51
N VAL A 173 -0.51 16.19 2.08
CA VAL A 173 -1.37 17.01 2.93
C VAL A 173 -2.83 16.64 2.69
N THR A 174 -3.56 16.37 3.76
CA THR A 174 -5.02 16.25 3.71
C THR A 174 -5.66 17.61 3.91
N GLU A 175 -6.94 17.71 3.55
CA GLU A 175 -7.76 18.89 3.87
C GLU A 175 -7.68 19.25 5.36
N MET A 176 -7.80 18.25 6.24
CA MET A 176 -7.72 18.46 7.70
C MET A 176 -6.36 18.99 8.14
N THR A 177 -5.28 18.44 7.60
CA THR A 177 -3.91 18.88 7.93
C THR A 177 -3.67 20.30 7.45
N LEU A 178 -4.10 20.63 6.23
CA LEU A 178 -4.00 21.99 5.69
C LEU A 178 -4.84 22.99 6.49
N LYS A 179 -6.07 22.64 6.83
CA LYS A 179 -6.94 23.44 7.68
C LYS A 179 -6.32 23.69 9.05
N GLY A 180 -5.71 22.67 9.65
CA GLY A 180 -4.98 22.80 10.92
C GLY A 180 -3.81 23.78 10.81
N ALA A 181 -3.01 23.68 9.76
CA ALA A 181 -1.89 24.59 9.50
C ALA A 181 -2.33 26.05 9.27
N LEU A 182 -3.54 26.26 8.78
CA LEU A 182 -4.16 27.58 8.58
C LEU A 182 -4.94 28.10 9.80
N GLY A 183 -4.75 27.52 10.97
CA GLY A 183 -5.43 27.95 12.19
C GLY A 183 -6.88 27.47 12.34
N GLY A 184 -7.21 26.35 11.71
CA GLY A 184 -8.51 25.69 11.83
C GLY A 184 -9.57 26.15 10.80
N SER A 185 -9.19 27.01 9.85
CA SER A 185 -10.11 27.56 8.83
C SER A 185 -9.40 27.76 7.50
N PHE A 186 -10.15 27.72 6.40
CA PHE A 186 -9.65 28.10 5.06
C PHE A 186 -9.82 29.60 4.75
N VAL A 187 -10.35 30.39 5.67
CA VAL A 187 -10.52 31.86 5.50
C VAL A 187 -9.19 32.54 5.13
N PRO A 188 -8.03 32.25 5.77
CA PRO A 188 -6.76 32.85 5.37
C PRO A 188 -6.38 32.58 3.92
N LEU A 189 -6.68 31.39 3.40
CA LEU A 189 -6.43 31.03 2.00
C LEU A 189 -7.39 31.79 1.06
N ALA A 190 -8.67 31.88 1.41
CA ALA A 190 -9.66 32.61 0.65
C ALA A 190 -9.31 34.13 0.61
N ASP A 191 -8.84 34.71 1.69
CA ASP A 191 -8.40 36.11 1.77
C ASP A 191 -7.19 36.38 0.86
N LEU A 192 -6.24 35.46 0.79
CA LEU A 192 -5.09 35.57 -0.13
C LEU A 192 -5.51 35.52 -1.60
N ILE A 193 -6.52 34.71 -1.93
CA ILE A 193 -7.11 34.63 -3.28
C ILE A 193 -7.86 35.95 -3.59
N ALA A 194 -8.70 36.38 -2.68
CA ALA A 194 -9.48 37.61 -2.83
C ALA A 194 -8.58 38.86 -2.96
N ALA A 195 -7.47 38.89 -2.23
CA ALA A 195 -6.46 39.94 -2.31
C ALA A 195 -5.57 39.85 -3.58
N GLY A 196 -5.80 38.90 -4.44
CA GLY A 196 -4.98 38.66 -5.67
C GLY A 196 -3.53 38.25 -5.39
N ARG A 197 -3.23 37.82 -4.15
CA ARG A 197 -1.89 37.31 -3.76
C ARG A 197 -1.67 35.91 -4.36
N ILE A 198 -2.71 35.08 -4.44
CA ILE A 198 -2.73 33.82 -5.15
C ILE A 198 -3.49 34.03 -6.44
N LYS A 199 -2.81 33.97 -7.56
CA LYS A 199 -3.37 34.23 -8.90
C LYS A 199 -3.76 32.98 -9.68
N GLY A 200 -3.33 31.83 -9.20
CA GLY A 200 -3.62 30.56 -9.84
C GLY A 200 -2.97 29.40 -9.09
N VAL A 201 -3.31 28.19 -9.51
CA VAL A 201 -2.75 26.94 -9.00
C VAL A 201 -2.22 26.15 -10.18
N ALA A 202 -0.98 25.67 -10.07
CA ALA A 202 -0.42 24.71 -11.00
C ALA A 202 -0.41 23.34 -10.33
N ALA A 203 -1.00 22.35 -10.99
CA ALA A 203 -0.95 20.97 -10.57
C ALA A 203 0.10 20.22 -11.40
N VAL A 204 1.11 19.65 -10.71
CA VAL A 204 2.06 18.73 -11.32
C VAL A 204 1.68 17.34 -10.85
N VAL A 205 1.20 16.51 -11.77
CA VAL A 205 0.64 15.20 -11.47
C VAL A 205 1.27 14.13 -12.35
N GLY A 206 1.54 12.97 -11.75
CA GLY A 206 2.13 11.84 -12.46
C GLY A 206 2.81 10.88 -11.50
N CYS A 207 3.41 9.85 -12.08
CA CYS A 207 4.21 8.86 -11.35
C CYS A 207 5.68 8.99 -11.77
N SER A 208 6.55 9.34 -10.83
CA SER A 208 7.98 9.45 -11.10
C SER A 208 8.60 8.09 -11.41
N ASN A 209 9.34 8.01 -12.49
CA ASN A 209 10.12 6.83 -12.85
C ASN A 209 11.56 6.98 -12.35
N LEU A 210 11.88 6.35 -11.25
CA LEU A 210 13.22 6.39 -10.65
C LEU A 210 14.35 5.89 -11.59
N ARG A 211 13.99 5.11 -12.62
CA ARG A 211 14.95 4.63 -13.64
C ARG A 211 15.31 5.70 -14.68
N ALA A 212 14.50 6.75 -14.78
CA ALA A 212 14.68 7.80 -15.80
C ALA A 212 15.85 8.78 -15.49
N ARG A 213 16.50 8.66 -14.35
CA ARG A 213 17.70 9.43 -13.94
C ARG A 213 17.57 10.95 -14.19
N GLY A 214 16.45 11.53 -13.82
CA GLY A 214 16.18 12.97 -13.98
C GLY A 214 15.50 13.35 -15.29
N HIS A 215 15.23 12.41 -16.18
CA HIS A 215 14.46 12.62 -17.41
C HIS A 215 13.10 11.91 -17.30
N ASP A 216 12.32 12.28 -16.30
CA ASP A 216 10.99 11.71 -16.11
C ASP A 216 9.99 12.37 -17.05
N VAL A 217 9.53 11.60 -18.03
CA VAL A 217 8.57 12.07 -19.03
C VAL A 217 7.11 11.98 -18.58
N PHE A 218 6.86 11.50 -17.35
CA PHE A 218 5.52 11.30 -16.80
C PHE A 218 5.12 12.36 -15.77
N THR A 219 6.03 13.28 -15.46
CA THR A 219 5.76 14.37 -14.49
C THR A 219 5.83 15.72 -15.17
#